data_157ef077b1e2e9c06d902d0d3156a01a
#
_entry.id   157ef077b1e2e9c06d902d0d3156a01a
#
_cell.length_a   1.000
_cell.length_b   1.000
_cell.length_c   1.000
_cell.angle_alpha   90.00
_cell.angle_beta   90.00
_cell.angle_gamma   90.00
#
_symmetry.space_group_name_H-M   'P 1'
#
loop_
_entity.id
_entity.type
_entity.pdbx_description
1 polymer ?
#
loop_
_entity_poly.entity_id
_entity_poly.type
_entity_poly.pdbx_seq_one_letter_code
_entity_poly.pdbx_strand_id
1 'polypeptide(L)'
;MPTSNLHHSAAASDEYWFEEGCFIKEQLNDADHPQLSIAQARVPAEGVTAWHCLKQTEERYVILEGVGLAEIGKETFEVSVGDVVVIPAGVAQRIKNIGSNDLRFLAICQPRFLVENYERCAAPK
;
A
#
# COMPACT_ATOMS: atom_id res chain seq x y z
N MET A 1 -18.55 15.12 -22.60
CA MET A 1 -17.07 15.27 -22.66
C MET A 1 -16.40 14.12 -21.93
N PRO A 2 -15.54 13.39 -22.59
CA PRO A 2 -14.76 12.40 -21.86
C PRO A 2 -13.82 13.09 -20.89
N THR A 3 -13.64 12.48 -19.73
CA THR A 3 -12.65 12.92 -18.76
C THR A 3 -11.26 12.64 -19.30
N SER A 4 -10.35 13.54 -18.97
CA SER A 4 -8.94 13.34 -19.33
C SER A 4 -8.36 12.18 -18.53
N ASN A 5 -7.63 11.27 -19.20
CA ASN A 5 -6.86 10.23 -18.53
C ASN A 5 -5.47 10.72 -18.09
N LEU A 6 -5.18 12.00 -18.31
CA LEU A 6 -3.88 12.58 -18.00
C LEU A 6 -3.82 13.20 -16.61
N HIS A 7 -4.96 13.49 -16.01
CA HIS A 7 -5.01 14.17 -14.72
C HIS A 7 -6.05 13.51 -13.82
N HIS A 8 -5.62 13.06 -12.67
CA HIS A 8 -6.46 12.44 -11.66
C HIS A 8 -6.38 13.29 -10.39
N SER A 9 -7.42 14.08 -10.16
CA SER A 9 -7.45 15.05 -9.07
C SER A 9 -7.49 14.34 -7.71
N ALA A 10 -6.78 14.88 -6.73
CA ALA A 10 -6.84 14.39 -5.36
C ALA A 10 -8.27 14.43 -4.80
N ALA A 11 -9.09 15.34 -5.27
CA ALA A 11 -10.49 15.48 -4.84
C ALA A 11 -11.42 14.41 -5.42
N ALA A 12 -10.96 13.62 -6.39
CA ALA A 12 -11.80 12.63 -7.07
C ALA A 12 -12.02 11.36 -6.26
N SER A 13 -11.27 11.15 -5.18
CA SER A 13 -11.43 9.99 -4.32
C SER A 13 -11.34 10.41 -2.85
N ASP A 14 -11.99 9.64 -2.00
CA ASP A 14 -11.97 9.85 -0.56
C ASP A 14 -11.20 8.75 0.13
N GLU A 15 -10.62 9.06 1.29
CA GLU A 15 -9.99 8.08 2.13
C GLU A 15 -11.05 7.17 2.76
N TYR A 16 -10.80 5.87 2.79
CA TYR A 16 -11.69 4.91 3.42
C TYR A 16 -10.89 3.90 4.25
N TRP A 17 -11.55 3.34 5.26
CA TRP A 17 -10.93 2.29 6.07
C TRP A 17 -10.94 0.97 5.29
N PHE A 18 -9.77 0.34 5.21
CA PHE A 18 -9.62 -0.97 4.60
C PHE A 18 -9.38 -2.02 5.67
N GLU A 19 -9.99 -3.18 5.52
CA GLU A 19 -9.93 -4.27 6.50
C GLU A 19 -8.52 -4.78 6.80
N GLU A 20 -7.56 -4.43 5.98
CA GLU A 20 -6.15 -4.70 6.23
C GLU A 20 -5.64 -4.01 7.50
N GLY A 21 -6.29 -2.95 7.95
CA GLY A 21 -5.90 -2.21 9.15
C GLY A 21 -5.30 -0.84 8.86
N CYS A 22 -5.70 -0.22 7.76
CA CYS A 22 -5.21 1.11 7.39
C CYS A 22 -6.27 1.86 6.60
N PHE A 23 -6.07 3.17 6.47
CA PHE A 23 -6.88 4.00 5.59
C PHE A 23 -6.24 4.03 4.21
N ILE A 24 -7.07 3.94 3.18
CA ILE A 24 -6.62 3.94 1.79
C ILE A 24 -7.28 5.09 1.05
N LYS A 25 -6.51 5.79 0.23
CA LYS A 25 -7.01 6.76 -0.73
C LYS A 25 -6.45 6.39 -2.10
N GLU A 26 -7.30 5.94 -2.99
CA GLU A 26 -6.86 5.57 -4.33
C GLU A 26 -6.64 6.83 -5.18
N GLN A 27 -5.47 6.94 -5.78
CA GLN A 27 -5.09 8.07 -6.60
C GLN A 27 -5.13 7.72 -8.09
N LEU A 28 -4.81 6.49 -8.42
CA LEU A 28 -4.90 5.99 -9.79
C LEU A 28 -5.17 4.48 -9.73
N ASN A 29 -6.36 4.06 -10.10
CA ASN A 29 -6.66 2.63 -10.23
C ASN A 29 -7.93 2.43 -11.04
N ASP A 30 -7.79 2.27 -12.33
CA ASP A 30 -8.92 2.02 -13.22
C ASP A 30 -8.52 1.14 -14.40
N ALA A 31 -9.51 0.69 -15.15
CA ALA A 31 -9.32 -0.25 -16.24
C ALA A 31 -8.58 0.36 -17.44
N ASP A 32 -8.51 1.69 -17.54
CA ASP A 32 -7.76 2.37 -18.59
C ASP A 32 -6.26 2.37 -18.30
N HIS A 33 -5.88 2.03 -17.06
CA HIS A 33 -4.50 1.98 -16.61
C HIS A 33 -4.20 0.59 -16.01
N PRO A 34 -4.20 -0.46 -16.84
CA PRO A 34 -4.11 -1.83 -16.31
C PRO A 34 -2.73 -2.19 -15.76
N GLN A 35 -1.70 -1.41 -16.09
CA GLN A 35 -0.31 -1.78 -15.80
C GLN A 35 0.17 -1.28 -14.45
N LEU A 36 -0.55 -0.33 -13.82
CA LEU A 36 -0.07 0.27 -12.59
C LEU A 36 -1.19 0.98 -11.86
N SER A 37 -1.17 0.88 -10.53
CA SER A 37 -2.05 1.69 -9.67
C SER A 37 -1.25 2.38 -8.59
N ILE A 38 -1.80 3.47 -8.06
CA ILE A 38 -1.21 4.26 -7.00
C ILE A 38 -2.28 4.54 -5.96
N ALA A 39 -2.00 4.18 -4.71
CA ALA A 39 -2.85 4.51 -3.58
C ALA A 39 -1.98 5.11 -2.48
N GLN A 40 -2.57 5.95 -1.65
CA GLN A 40 -1.92 6.40 -0.43
C GLN A 40 -2.50 5.62 0.73
N ALA A 41 -1.63 5.05 1.54
CA ALA A 41 -2.02 4.34 2.75
C ALA A 41 -1.64 5.16 3.97
N ARG A 42 -2.48 5.11 5.01
CA ARG A 42 -2.24 5.78 6.27
C ARG A 42 -2.48 4.79 7.40
N VAL A 43 -1.45 4.53 8.19
CA VAL A 43 -1.54 3.66 9.36
C VAL A 43 -1.46 4.56 10.61
N PRO A 44 -2.51 4.64 11.41
CA PRO A 44 -2.48 5.45 12.64
C PRO A 44 -1.41 4.97 13.62
N ALA A 45 -1.05 5.83 14.56
CA ALA A 45 -0.10 5.47 15.61
C ALA A 45 -0.53 4.17 16.29
N GLU A 46 0.44 3.30 16.58
CA GLU A 46 0.25 1.98 17.17
C GLU A 46 -0.43 0.95 16.26
N GLY A 47 -0.83 1.37 15.04
CA GLY A 47 -1.46 0.47 14.09
C GLY A 47 -0.47 -0.49 13.45
N VAL A 48 -0.98 -1.63 13.06
CA VAL A 48 -0.24 -2.62 12.27
C VAL A 48 -1.21 -3.22 11.26
N THR A 49 -0.77 -3.36 10.01
CA THR A 49 -1.59 -3.98 8.99
C THR A 49 -1.59 -5.49 9.16
N ALA A 50 -2.63 -6.15 8.69
CA ALA A 50 -2.71 -7.60 8.74
C ALA A 50 -1.69 -8.23 7.79
N TRP A 51 -1.18 -9.40 8.13
CA TRP A 51 -0.40 -10.20 7.19
C TRP A 51 -1.25 -10.49 5.95
N HIS A 52 -0.72 -10.13 4.79
CA HIS A 52 -1.41 -10.33 3.52
C HIS A 52 -0.41 -10.49 2.40
N CYS A 53 -0.89 -10.97 1.26
CA CYS A 53 -0.10 -11.05 0.05
C CYS A 53 -0.96 -10.67 -1.15
N LEU A 54 -0.30 -10.17 -2.17
CA LEU A 54 -0.94 -9.82 -3.44
C LEU A 54 -0.52 -10.83 -4.49
N LYS A 55 -1.49 -11.58 -5.02
CA LYS A 55 -1.21 -12.52 -6.08
C LYS A 55 -0.90 -11.77 -7.36
N GLN A 56 0.11 -12.23 -8.10
CA GLN A 56 0.43 -11.72 -9.44
C GLN A 56 0.70 -10.21 -9.49
N THR A 57 1.02 -9.61 -8.35
CA THR A 57 1.16 -8.16 -8.24
C THR A 57 2.41 -7.84 -7.43
N GLU A 58 3.32 -7.08 -8.01
CA GLU A 58 4.46 -6.52 -7.30
C GLU A 58 4.04 -5.18 -6.73
N GLU A 59 4.41 -4.93 -5.48
CA GLU A 59 4.05 -3.68 -4.80
C GLU A 59 5.28 -2.97 -4.30
N ARG A 60 5.24 -1.64 -4.32
CA ARG A 60 6.30 -0.80 -3.75
C ARG A 60 5.67 0.22 -2.84
N TYR A 61 6.25 0.38 -1.66
CA TYR A 61 5.90 1.48 -0.76
C TYR A 61 6.93 2.58 -0.91
N VAL A 62 6.46 3.82 -1.00
CA VAL A 62 7.31 5.00 -0.91
C VAL A 62 6.88 5.75 0.33
N ILE A 63 7.75 5.84 1.33
CA ILE A 63 7.38 6.40 2.63
C ILE A 63 7.34 7.93 2.53
N LEU A 64 6.19 8.50 2.90
CA LEU A 64 5.95 9.94 2.83
C LEU A 64 5.99 10.62 4.19
N GLU A 65 5.61 9.91 5.26
CA GLU A 65 5.49 10.49 6.61
C GLU A 65 5.63 9.37 7.63
N GLY A 66 6.30 9.66 8.73
CA GLY A 66 6.36 8.74 9.87
C GLY A 66 7.50 7.74 9.80
N VAL A 67 7.44 6.79 10.74
CA VAL A 67 8.44 5.73 10.89
C VAL A 67 7.72 4.40 11.01
N GLY A 68 8.11 3.42 10.23
CA GLY A 68 7.48 2.11 10.22
C GLY A 68 8.47 0.97 10.41
N LEU A 69 7.91 -0.19 10.72
CA LEU A 69 8.64 -1.45 10.72
C LEU A 69 7.99 -2.31 9.65
N ALA A 70 8.71 -2.55 8.56
CA ALA A 70 8.21 -3.35 7.46
C ALA A 70 8.68 -4.80 7.65
N GLU A 71 7.75 -5.73 7.46
CA GLU A 71 8.03 -7.15 7.52
C GLU A 71 7.62 -7.75 6.17
N ILE A 72 8.63 -8.15 5.38
CA ILE A 72 8.45 -8.63 4.01
C ILE A 72 9.06 -10.02 3.92
N GLY A 73 8.22 -11.05 3.83
CA GLY A 73 8.71 -12.42 3.96
C GLY A 73 9.38 -12.59 5.31
N LYS A 74 10.63 -13.01 5.31
CA LYS A 74 11.40 -13.19 6.54
C LYS A 74 12.29 -12.02 6.89
N GLU A 75 12.25 -10.94 6.09
CA GLU A 75 13.05 -9.75 6.35
C GLU A 75 12.25 -8.72 7.12
N THR A 76 12.90 -8.08 8.07
CA THR A 76 12.30 -7.05 8.91
C THR A 76 13.26 -5.87 8.95
N PHE A 77 12.75 -4.67 8.68
CA PHE A 77 13.59 -3.46 8.70
C PHE A 77 12.76 -2.22 9.00
N GLU A 78 13.40 -1.24 9.62
CA GLU A 78 12.78 0.06 9.85
C GLU A 78 12.81 0.88 8.58
N VAL A 79 11.75 1.68 8.37
CA VAL A 79 11.63 2.56 7.23
C VAL A 79 11.24 3.96 7.69
N SER A 80 11.72 4.97 6.96
CA SER A 80 11.42 6.37 7.22
C SER A 80 11.25 7.13 5.91
N VAL A 81 10.94 8.41 6.01
CA VAL A 81 10.62 9.25 4.84
C VAL A 81 11.67 9.14 3.75
N GLY A 82 11.23 8.86 2.53
CA GLY A 82 12.09 8.69 1.37
C GLY A 82 12.48 7.25 1.06
N ASP A 83 12.27 6.34 2.00
CA ASP A 83 12.61 4.93 1.78
C ASP A 83 11.61 4.28 0.81
N VAL A 84 12.09 3.29 0.09
CA VAL A 84 11.28 2.46 -0.81
C VAL A 84 11.36 1.02 -0.35
N VAL A 85 10.20 0.38 -0.22
CA VAL A 85 10.10 -1.05 0.10
C VAL A 85 9.60 -1.76 -1.14
N VAL A 86 10.31 -2.80 -1.57
CA VAL A 86 9.88 -3.61 -2.72
C VAL A 86 9.32 -4.92 -2.21
N ILE A 87 8.10 -5.23 -2.63
CA ILE A 87 7.38 -6.43 -2.21
C ILE A 87 7.09 -7.28 -3.45
N PRO A 88 7.82 -8.39 -3.62
CA PRO A 88 7.57 -9.28 -4.77
C PRO A 88 6.17 -9.88 -4.71
N ALA A 89 5.65 -10.25 -5.88
CA ALA A 89 4.34 -10.88 -5.98
C ALA A 89 4.26 -12.12 -5.09
N GLY A 90 3.15 -12.24 -4.36
CA GLY A 90 2.87 -13.42 -3.54
C GLY A 90 3.59 -13.48 -2.20
N VAL A 91 4.46 -12.52 -1.91
CA VAL A 91 5.24 -12.54 -0.65
C VAL A 91 4.38 -11.95 0.48
N ALA A 92 4.38 -12.62 1.63
CA ALA A 92 3.64 -12.15 2.82
C ALA A 92 4.25 -10.85 3.33
N GLN A 93 3.38 -9.89 3.65
CA GLN A 93 3.79 -8.54 4.04
C GLN A 93 2.89 -7.98 5.13
N ARG A 94 3.46 -7.15 5.96
CA ARG A 94 2.74 -6.22 6.84
C ARG A 94 3.66 -5.08 7.22
N ILE A 95 3.08 -3.98 7.70
CA ILE A 95 3.84 -2.85 8.19
C ILE A 95 3.23 -2.36 9.49
N LYS A 96 4.09 -1.99 10.44
CA LYS A 96 3.69 -1.48 11.74
C LYS A 96 4.15 -0.03 11.86
N ASN A 97 3.26 0.82 12.36
CA ASN A 97 3.64 2.18 12.72
C ASN A 97 4.35 2.16 14.07
N ILE A 98 5.63 2.48 14.10
CA ILE A 98 6.42 2.51 15.33
C ILE A 98 6.72 3.93 15.80
N GLY A 99 6.16 4.93 15.13
CA GLY A 99 6.27 6.32 15.52
C GLY A 99 5.07 6.79 16.33
N SER A 100 5.03 8.08 16.63
CA SER A 100 3.96 8.69 17.42
C SER A 100 2.91 9.42 16.57
N ASN A 101 3.18 9.58 15.27
CA ASN A 101 2.28 10.22 14.30
C ASN A 101 1.83 9.18 13.27
N ASP A 102 0.99 9.60 12.33
CA ASP A 102 0.59 8.73 11.23
C ASP A 102 1.79 8.26 10.40
N LEU A 103 1.71 7.04 9.94
CA LEU A 103 2.62 6.51 8.92
C LEU A 103 1.88 6.59 7.59
N ARG A 104 2.43 7.34 6.64
CA ARG A 104 1.86 7.48 5.29
C ARG A 104 2.84 7.00 4.26
N PHE A 105 2.33 6.30 3.27
CA PHE A 105 3.16 5.86 2.16
C PHE A 105 2.32 5.69 0.90
N LEU A 106 2.97 5.79 -0.24
CA LEU A 106 2.36 5.40 -1.50
C LEU A 106 2.50 3.90 -1.65
N ALA A 107 1.42 3.26 -2.06
CA ALA A 107 1.40 1.86 -2.45
C ALA A 107 1.24 1.82 -3.97
N ILE A 108 2.28 1.40 -4.66
CA ILE A 108 2.33 1.36 -6.12
C ILE A 108 2.33 -0.10 -6.55
N CYS A 109 1.27 -0.50 -7.23
CA CYS A 109 1.08 -1.89 -7.66
C CYS A 109 1.26 -2.03 -9.16
N GLN A 110 1.93 -3.11 -9.57
CA GLN A 110 2.19 -3.44 -10.96
C GLN A 110 1.97 -4.94 -11.15
N PRO A 111 0.97 -5.36 -11.95
CA PRO A 111 -0.08 -4.52 -12.56
C PRO A 111 -0.96 -3.84 -11.51
N ARG A 112 -2.00 -3.14 -11.96
CA ARG A 112 -2.88 -2.40 -11.05
C ARG A 112 -3.47 -3.31 -9.97
N PHE A 113 -3.72 -2.75 -8.78
CA PHE A 113 -4.33 -3.49 -7.68
C PHE A 113 -5.76 -3.91 -8.03
N LEU A 114 -6.04 -5.20 -7.83
CA LEU A 114 -7.37 -5.77 -7.92
C LEU A 114 -7.66 -6.48 -6.60
N VAL A 115 -8.84 -6.21 -6.03
CA VAL A 115 -9.19 -6.77 -4.72
C VAL A 115 -9.20 -8.31 -4.73
N GLU A 116 -9.49 -8.93 -5.84
CA GLU A 116 -9.47 -10.38 -5.98
C GLU A 116 -8.07 -10.98 -5.87
N ASN A 117 -7.02 -10.17 -6.03
CA ASN A 117 -5.64 -10.61 -5.84
C ASN A 117 -5.14 -10.41 -4.40
N TYR A 118 -5.91 -9.70 -3.58
CA TYR A 118 -5.60 -9.53 -2.16
C TYR A 118 -6.07 -10.74 -1.37
N GLU A 119 -5.21 -11.27 -0.52
CA GLU A 119 -5.63 -12.32 0.42
C GLU A 119 -4.86 -12.17 1.73
N ARG A 120 -5.53 -12.49 2.82
CA ARG A 120 -4.86 -12.63 4.10
C ARG A 120 -4.06 -13.92 4.08
N CYS A 121 -2.89 -13.88 4.70
CA CYS A 121 -2.02 -15.04 4.78
C CYS A 121 -1.40 -15.11 6.17
N ALA A 122 -0.85 -16.30 6.50
CA ALA A 122 -0.17 -16.48 7.76
C ALA A 122 1.18 -15.77 7.74
N ALA A 123 1.69 -15.41 8.93
CA ALA A 123 3.05 -14.93 9.07
C ALA A 123 4.02 -15.98 8.51
N PRO A 124 5.12 -15.55 7.90
CA PRO A 124 6.17 -16.47 7.42
C PRO A 124 6.73 -17.30 8.57
N LYS A 125 7.00 -18.53 8.30
CA LYS A 125 7.59 -19.46 9.29
C LYS A 125 9.09 -19.30 9.36
#